data_7f48a8ccf4788e8a8775726af1cf81ae
#
_entry.id   7f48a8ccf4788e8a8775726af1cf81ae
#
_cell.length_a   1.000
_cell.length_b   1.000
_cell.length_c   1.000
_cell.angle_alpha   90.00
_cell.angle_beta   90.00
_cell.angle_gamma   90.00
#
_symmetry.space_group_name_H-M   'P 1'
#
loop_
_entity.id
_entity.type
_entity.pdbx_description
1 polymer ?
#
loop_
_entity_poly.entity_id
_entity_poly.type
_entity_poly.pdbx_seq_one_letter_code
_entity_poly.pdbx_strand_id
1 'polypeptide(L)'
;MRKIGIILLGLLAISISVSGQENKSEKTLSKSIKDWEGAVYELEVNYAGFSTKTNTPAKLKKYSKLKKRLNKQILKGRKGYDAVGELYGWFGDSHLRTGLAEHSKYRKTRTKHVSSSKGMDEYNPEAIAQKVDNETFLIRFPSCDGDPSLEWVNQSVKDFQKSQCKYLIIDIRGNGGGQDTYYKPYLKLLYDKECLSKGVEIRNSDDNINYLKTQVERLPWLQEVIDKAQSSDEAFVPLVEDFVIKYDTIHTYPIKAAIIIDSNVASSGEQMLLDIRGCSTRTKIYGKGNTLGCLDYSNIRRADLKGSKISTWIPMTRSSRLPDEGIDETGIAPDVRISLPLPKVLSDNVDEWVLWIAEDMKKE
;
A
#
# COMPACT_ATOMS: atom_id res chain seq x y z
N MET A 1 20.34 14.46 -23.88
CA MET A 1 19.33 13.96 -24.85
C MET A 1 19.64 12.53 -25.22
N ARG A 2 19.05 11.57 -24.54
CA ARG A 2 19.02 10.16 -24.98
C ARG A 2 17.56 9.83 -25.29
N LYS A 3 17.22 9.90 -26.55
CA LYS A 3 15.92 9.44 -27.08
C LYS A 3 15.80 7.95 -26.76
N ILE A 4 14.88 7.58 -25.87
CA ILE A 4 14.43 6.21 -25.70
C ILE A 4 13.63 5.90 -26.97
N GLY A 5 14.25 5.12 -27.86
CA GLY A 5 13.62 4.68 -29.08
C GLY A 5 12.42 3.79 -28.75
N ILE A 6 11.22 4.34 -28.93
CA ILE A 6 9.99 3.54 -29.02
C ILE A 6 10.14 2.69 -30.26
N ILE A 7 10.45 1.41 -30.09
CA ILE A 7 10.37 0.43 -31.18
C ILE A 7 8.90 0.20 -31.46
N LEU A 8 8.34 1.00 -32.34
CA LEU A 8 7.08 0.69 -33.01
C LEU A 8 7.31 -0.58 -33.83
N LEU A 9 6.88 -1.71 -33.32
CA LEU A 9 6.76 -2.93 -34.13
C LEU A 9 5.63 -2.71 -35.14
N GLY A 10 6.04 -2.51 -36.41
CA GLY A 10 5.14 -2.37 -37.53
C GLY A 10 4.14 -3.51 -37.60
N LEU A 11 2.88 -3.20 -37.43
CA LEU A 11 1.77 -4.06 -37.79
C LEU A 11 1.65 -4.08 -39.32
N LEU A 12 1.90 -5.24 -39.92
CA LEU A 12 1.51 -5.51 -41.30
C LEU A 12 -0.02 -5.46 -41.35
N ALA A 13 -0.55 -4.33 -41.85
CA ALA A 13 -1.98 -4.23 -42.15
C ALA A 13 -2.25 -5.11 -43.41
N ILE A 14 -2.75 -6.30 -43.16
CA ILE A 14 -3.41 -7.08 -44.23
C ILE A 14 -4.84 -6.56 -44.32
N SER A 15 -5.08 -5.68 -45.27
CA SER A 15 -6.41 -5.25 -45.66
C SER A 15 -7.12 -6.41 -46.38
N ILE A 16 -7.96 -7.12 -45.65
CA ILE A 16 -8.99 -8.01 -46.24
C ILE A 16 -10.32 -7.28 -46.04
N SER A 17 -10.80 -6.66 -47.13
CA SER A 17 -12.18 -6.19 -47.22
C SER A 17 -13.10 -7.38 -47.43
N VAL A 18 -13.79 -7.83 -46.40
CA VAL A 18 -14.96 -8.72 -46.47
C VAL A 18 -16.08 -8.11 -45.60
N SER A 19 -17.22 -7.93 -46.27
CA SER A 19 -18.47 -7.36 -45.76
C SER A 19 -18.99 -8.00 -44.45
N GLY A 20 -19.24 -7.19 -43.45
CA GLY A 20 -20.42 -7.20 -42.57
C GLY A 20 -20.65 -8.42 -41.68
N GLN A 21 -19.75 -8.80 -40.82
CA GLN A 21 -19.91 -9.28 -39.46
C GLN A 21 -18.51 -9.60 -38.96
N GLU A 22 -17.95 -8.65 -38.14
CA GLU A 22 -16.74 -8.98 -37.37
C GLU A 22 -17.02 -10.26 -36.56
N ASN A 23 -16.29 -11.32 -36.86
CA ASN A 23 -16.43 -12.60 -36.18
C ASN A 23 -16.17 -12.33 -34.66
N LYS A 24 -17.02 -12.90 -33.81
CA LYS A 24 -16.94 -12.74 -32.34
C LYS A 24 -15.53 -13.00 -31.79
N SER A 25 -14.77 -13.89 -32.44
CA SER A 25 -13.38 -14.17 -32.07
C SER A 25 -12.42 -13.02 -32.40
N GLU A 26 -12.57 -12.35 -33.54
CA GLU A 26 -11.76 -11.20 -33.94
C GLU A 26 -12.01 -9.99 -33.04
N LYS A 27 -13.26 -9.74 -32.68
CA LYS A 27 -13.64 -8.70 -31.74
C LYS A 27 -13.07 -8.96 -30.34
N THR A 28 -13.04 -10.20 -29.89
CA THR A 28 -12.44 -10.61 -28.61
C THR A 28 -10.92 -10.45 -28.64
N LEU A 29 -10.27 -10.83 -29.74
CA LEU A 29 -8.83 -10.65 -29.91
C LEU A 29 -8.45 -9.15 -29.92
N SER A 30 -9.18 -8.33 -30.67
CA SER A 30 -8.97 -6.87 -30.70
C SER A 30 -9.07 -6.24 -29.30
N LYS A 31 -10.06 -6.63 -28.49
CA LYS A 31 -10.16 -6.18 -27.09
C LYS A 31 -8.96 -6.61 -26.24
N SER A 32 -8.55 -7.88 -26.39
CA SER A 32 -7.42 -8.43 -25.64
C SER A 32 -6.11 -7.72 -25.97
N ILE A 33 -5.90 -7.36 -27.25
CA ILE A 33 -4.72 -6.58 -27.67
C ILE A 33 -4.75 -5.20 -27.05
N LYS A 34 -5.89 -4.49 -27.07
CA LYS A 34 -6.03 -3.15 -26.48
C LYS A 34 -5.79 -3.16 -24.96
N ASP A 35 -6.29 -4.17 -24.25
CA ASP A 35 -6.03 -4.32 -22.82
C ASP A 35 -4.54 -4.54 -22.55
N TRP A 36 -3.90 -5.38 -23.35
CA TRP A 36 -2.49 -5.69 -23.22
C TRP A 36 -1.59 -4.47 -23.48
N GLU A 37 -1.83 -3.75 -24.57
CA GLU A 37 -1.07 -2.54 -24.93
C GLU A 37 -1.22 -1.46 -23.85
N GLY A 38 -2.45 -1.24 -23.38
CA GLY A 38 -2.72 -0.30 -22.29
C GLY A 38 -2.03 -0.69 -21.00
N ALA A 39 -2.07 -1.97 -20.61
CA ALA A 39 -1.42 -2.43 -19.39
C ALA A 39 0.12 -2.35 -19.46
N VAL A 40 0.72 -2.65 -20.60
CA VAL A 40 2.17 -2.50 -20.81
C VAL A 40 2.56 -1.02 -20.75
N TYR A 41 1.77 -0.14 -21.35
CA TYR A 41 1.99 1.30 -21.27
C TYR A 41 1.94 1.80 -19.83
N GLU A 42 0.90 1.45 -19.08
CA GLU A 42 0.77 1.85 -17.67
C GLU A 42 1.99 1.39 -16.83
N LEU A 43 2.49 0.19 -17.08
CA LEU A 43 3.67 -0.31 -16.38
C LEU A 43 4.96 0.42 -16.75
N GLU A 44 5.23 0.56 -18.04
CA GLU A 44 6.53 1.05 -18.52
C GLU A 44 6.65 2.57 -18.39
N VAL A 45 5.54 3.30 -18.47
CA VAL A 45 5.49 4.77 -18.45
C VAL A 45 5.10 5.31 -17.07
N ASN A 46 4.05 4.78 -16.47
CA ASN A 46 3.36 5.41 -15.34
C ASN A 46 3.69 4.78 -13.98
N TYR A 47 3.96 3.47 -13.94
CA TYR A 47 4.22 2.77 -12.69
C TYR A 47 5.58 3.15 -12.09
N ALA A 48 5.57 3.70 -10.87
CA ALA A 48 6.79 4.17 -10.20
C ALA A 48 7.80 3.05 -9.89
N GLY A 49 7.32 1.81 -9.68
CA GLY A 49 8.17 0.67 -9.37
C GLY A 49 8.85 0.03 -10.59
N PHE A 50 8.49 0.41 -11.82
CA PHE A 50 9.00 -0.26 -13.02
C PHE A 50 10.53 -0.22 -13.09
N SER A 51 11.13 0.97 -13.03
CA SER A 51 12.58 1.14 -13.15
C SER A 51 13.35 0.43 -12.04
N THR A 52 12.88 0.48 -10.80
CA THR A 52 13.53 -0.14 -9.64
C THR A 52 13.42 -1.67 -9.70
N LYS A 53 12.24 -2.18 -10.06
CA LYS A 53 11.99 -3.64 -10.12
C LYS A 53 12.59 -4.30 -11.38
N THR A 54 13.03 -3.50 -12.37
CA THR A 54 13.72 -3.95 -13.60
C THR A 54 15.14 -3.41 -13.73
N ASN A 55 15.74 -2.90 -12.66
CA ASN A 55 17.00 -2.13 -12.61
C ASN A 55 18.28 -2.89 -13.01
N THR A 56 18.23 -4.20 -13.19
CA THR A 56 19.39 -4.97 -13.64
C THR A 56 19.13 -5.61 -15.01
N PRO A 57 20.19 -5.84 -15.83
CA PRO A 57 20.04 -6.53 -17.12
C PRO A 57 19.33 -7.89 -17.01
N ALA A 58 19.58 -8.62 -15.90
CA ALA A 58 18.94 -9.90 -15.65
C ALA A 58 17.44 -9.75 -15.39
N LYS A 59 17.02 -8.79 -14.55
CA LYS A 59 15.61 -8.51 -14.26
C LYS A 59 14.89 -8.00 -15.51
N LEU A 60 15.49 -7.07 -16.26
CA LEU A 60 14.92 -6.54 -17.49
C LEU A 60 14.77 -7.65 -18.55
N LYS A 61 15.74 -8.56 -18.66
CA LYS A 61 15.63 -9.74 -19.53
C LYS A 61 14.50 -10.68 -19.12
N LYS A 62 14.28 -10.90 -17.81
CA LYS A 62 13.15 -11.71 -17.30
C LYS A 62 11.81 -11.05 -17.65
N TYR A 63 11.66 -9.76 -17.42
CA TYR A 63 10.49 -8.97 -17.80
C TYR A 63 10.23 -9.06 -19.32
N SER A 64 11.24 -8.82 -20.15
CA SER A 64 11.12 -8.87 -21.62
C SER A 64 10.69 -10.25 -22.11
N LYS A 65 11.22 -11.33 -21.53
CA LYS A 65 10.80 -12.71 -21.84
C LYS A 65 9.34 -12.95 -21.45
N LEU A 66 8.92 -12.48 -20.25
CA LEU A 66 7.54 -12.57 -19.79
C LEU A 66 6.61 -11.83 -20.76
N LYS A 67 6.91 -10.55 -21.06
CA LYS A 67 6.14 -9.71 -21.99
C LYS A 67 5.98 -10.40 -23.36
N LYS A 68 7.07 -10.88 -23.95
CA LYS A 68 7.05 -11.59 -25.25
C LYS A 68 6.19 -12.87 -25.20
N ARG A 69 6.30 -13.66 -24.12
CA ARG A 69 5.51 -14.88 -23.94
C ARG A 69 4.02 -14.58 -23.84
N LEU A 70 3.63 -13.61 -23.02
CA LEU A 70 2.24 -13.23 -22.81
C LEU A 70 1.61 -12.66 -24.09
N ASN A 71 2.33 -11.79 -24.80
CA ASN A 71 1.89 -11.29 -26.10
C ASN A 71 1.60 -12.42 -27.10
N LYS A 72 2.53 -13.39 -27.22
CA LYS A 72 2.32 -14.56 -28.08
C LYS A 72 1.09 -15.39 -27.68
N GLN A 73 0.79 -15.48 -26.38
CA GLN A 73 -0.39 -16.19 -25.90
C GLN A 73 -1.69 -15.45 -26.24
N ILE A 74 -1.70 -14.12 -26.15
CA ILE A 74 -2.85 -13.28 -26.55
C ILE A 74 -3.17 -13.49 -28.03
N LEU A 75 -2.14 -13.46 -28.88
CA LEU A 75 -2.30 -13.73 -30.34
C LEU A 75 -2.81 -15.13 -30.64
N LYS A 76 -2.69 -16.07 -29.70
CA LYS A 76 -3.25 -17.44 -29.76
C LYS A 76 -4.60 -17.59 -29.05
N GLY A 77 -5.27 -16.47 -28.69
CA GLY A 77 -6.61 -16.45 -28.11
C GLY A 77 -6.68 -16.38 -26.58
N ARG A 78 -5.55 -16.21 -25.87
CA ARG A 78 -5.62 -15.92 -24.43
C ARG A 78 -6.28 -14.55 -24.22
N LYS A 79 -7.18 -14.47 -23.24
CA LYS A 79 -7.83 -13.18 -22.89
C LYS A 79 -6.80 -12.17 -22.40
N GLY A 80 -6.91 -10.92 -22.85
CA GLY A 80 -5.97 -9.85 -22.50
C GLY A 80 -5.88 -9.62 -21.00
N TYR A 81 -7.00 -9.56 -20.31
CA TYR A 81 -7.04 -9.30 -18.87
C TYR A 81 -6.38 -10.41 -18.02
N ASP A 82 -6.41 -11.68 -18.46
CA ASP A 82 -5.68 -12.77 -17.77
C ASP A 82 -4.16 -12.60 -17.92
N ALA A 83 -3.72 -12.15 -19.11
CA ALA A 83 -2.31 -11.85 -19.34
C ALA A 83 -1.86 -10.62 -18.53
N VAL A 84 -2.69 -9.60 -18.43
CA VAL A 84 -2.44 -8.41 -17.60
C VAL A 84 -2.31 -8.80 -16.12
N GLY A 85 -3.22 -9.63 -15.60
CA GLY A 85 -3.14 -10.10 -14.22
C GLY A 85 -1.82 -10.83 -13.92
N GLU A 86 -1.36 -11.68 -14.85
CA GLU A 86 -0.07 -12.36 -14.71
C GLU A 86 1.11 -11.38 -14.80
N LEU A 87 1.05 -10.41 -15.72
CA LEU A 87 2.08 -9.39 -15.88
C LEU A 87 2.23 -8.55 -14.61
N TYR A 88 1.13 -8.02 -14.07
CA TYR A 88 1.13 -7.21 -12.85
C TYR A 88 1.57 -8.02 -11.63
N GLY A 89 1.07 -9.25 -11.51
CA GLY A 89 1.48 -10.16 -10.44
C GLY A 89 2.97 -10.48 -10.41
N TRP A 90 3.66 -10.40 -11.56
CA TRP A 90 5.10 -10.63 -11.63
C TRP A 90 5.90 -9.59 -10.83
N PHE A 91 5.39 -8.35 -10.71
CA PHE A 91 6.06 -7.28 -9.96
C PHE A 91 5.98 -7.47 -8.43
N GLY A 92 5.04 -8.27 -7.92
CA GLY A 92 4.90 -8.54 -6.49
C GLY A 92 4.47 -7.33 -5.66
N ASP A 93 4.00 -6.25 -6.29
CA ASP A 93 3.49 -5.05 -5.64
C ASP A 93 1.99 -5.20 -5.39
N SER A 94 1.56 -5.07 -4.13
CA SER A 94 0.16 -5.24 -3.74
C SER A 94 -0.72 -4.05 -4.15
N HIS A 95 -0.13 -2.89 -4.36
CA HIS A 95 -0.83 -1.72 -4.89
C HIS A 95 -1.04 -1.80 -6.41
N LEU A 96 -0.15 -2.50 -7.14
CA LEU A 96 -0.30 -2.73 -8.57
C LEU A 96 -1.28 -3.88 -8.83
N ARG A 97 -2.52 -3.56 -9.21
CA ARG A 97 -3.61 -4.55 -9.27
C ARG A 97 -4.63 -4.28 -10.36
N THR A 98 -5.47 -5.27 -10.63
CA THR A 98 -6.63 -5.19 -11.53
C THR A 98 -7.92 -5.41 -10.77
N GLY A 99 -9.06 -4.94 -11.34
CA GLY A 99 -10.38 -5.09 -10.75
C GLY A 99 -10.97 -6.51 -10.77
N LEU A 100 -10.24 -7.49 -11.35
CA LEU A 100 -10.69 -8.88 -11.38
C LEU A 100 -10.04 -9.69 -10.26
N ALA A 101 -10.86 -10.31 -9.42
CA ALA A 101 -10.40 -11.12 -8.29
C ALA A 101 -9.46 -12.27 -8.71
N GLU A 102 -9.74 -12.92 -9.85
CA GLU A 102 -8.90 -13.99 -10.38
C GLU A 102 -7.46 -13.55 -10.72
N HIS A 103 -7.21 -12.27 -10.92
CA HIS A 103 -5.86 -11.75 -11.14
C HIS A 103 -4.97 -11.84 -9.90
N SER A 104 -5.56 -11.91 -8.72
CA SER A 104 -4.82 -12.06 -7.45
C SER A 104 -3.97 -13.34 -7.43
N LYS A 105 -4.41 -14.41 -8.12
CA LYS A 105 -3.68 -15.68 -8.23
C LYS A 105 -2.32 -15.56 -8.94
N TYR A 106 -2.15 -14.52 -9.77
CA TYR A 106 -0.89 -14.29 -10.49
C TYR A 106 0.13 -13.47 -9.69
N ARG A 107 -0.29 -12.87 -8.56
CA ARG A 107 0.66 -12.25 -7.64
C ARG A 107 1.65 -13.31 -7.19
N LYS A 108 2.94 -12.96 -7.19
CA LYS A 108 3.93 -13.81 -6.52
C LYS A 108 3.45 -14.03 -5.09
N THR A 109 3.27 -15.30 -4.73
CA THR A 109 3.17 -15.64 -3.31
C THR A 109 4.42 -15.08 -2.66
N ARG A 110 4.22 -14.10 -1.79
CA ARG A 110 5.30 -13.58 -0.97
C ARG A 110 6.02 -14.74 -0.32
N THR A 111 7.33 -14.59 -0.25
CA THR A 111 8.18 -15.51 0.50
C THR A 111 7.45 -15.97 1.74
N LYS A 112 7.48 -17.26 1.98
CA LYS A 112 6.80 -17.99 3.06
C LYS A 112 7.10 -17.42 4.46
N HIS A 113 6.81 -16.16 4.68
CA HIS A 113 6.55 -15.69 6.03
C HIS A 113 5.17 -16.27 6.35
N VAL A 114 5.18 -17.10 7.37
CA VAL A 114 3.99 -17.77 7.89
C VAL A 114 2.87 -16.75 7.93
N SER A 115 2.01 -16.79 6.93
CA SER A 115 0.81 -15.99 6.90
C SER A 115 0.04 -16.32 8.18
N SER A 116 0.05 -15.40 9.13
CA SER A 116 -0.82 -15.48 10.30
C SER A 116 -2.30 -15.41 9.92
N SER A 117 -2.58 -15.09 8.66
CA SER A 117 -3.92 -14.85 8.13
C SER A 117 -4.78 -16.11 7.93
N LYS A 118 -4.20 -17.32 7.91
CA LYS A 118 -4.99 -18.54 7.86
C LYS A 118 -5.68 -18.76 9.22
N GLY A 119 -6.86 -18.23 9.38
CA GLY A 119 -7.66 -18.22 10.62
C GLY A 119 -8.09 -16.83 11.09
N MET A 120 -7.52 -15.75 10.50
CA MET A 120 -7.94 -14.37 10.76
C MET A 120 -9.08 -13.90 9.82
N ASP A 121 -9.39 -14.64 8.74
CA ASP A 121 -10.50 -14.32 7.83
C ASP A 121 -11.86 -14.33 8.55
N GLU A 122 -11.96 -15.03 9.69
CA GLU A 122 -13.12 -15.05 10.57
C GLU A 122 -13.04 -14.04 11.74
N TYR A 123 -11.89 -13.36 11.89
CA TYR A 123 -11.64 -12.41 12.95
C TYR A 123 -11.67 -10.98 12.40
N ASN A 124 -12.81 -10.35 12.48
CA ASN A 124 -13.04 -8.97 12.03
C ASN A 124 -13.60 -8.11 13.17
N PRO A 125 -12.76 -7.74 14.15
CA PRO A 125 -13.22 -6.96 15.29
C PRO A 125 -13.56 -5.52 14.90
N GLU A 126 -14.64 -4.99 15.47
CA GLU A 126 -15.06 -3.61 15.27
C GLU A 126 -14.10 -2.60 15.93
N ALA A 127 -14.16 -1.33 15.49
CA ALA A 127 -13.45 -0.25 16.13
C ALA A 127 -14.00 -0.02 17.55
N ILE A 128 -13.13 -0.02 18.56
CA ILE A 128 -13.49 0.22 19.95
C ILE A 128 -12.51 1.11 20.66
N ALA A 129 -12.94 1.78 21.73
CA ALA A 129 -12.12 2.55 22.66
C ALA A 129 -12.67 2.33 24.09
N GLN A 130 -11.96 1.52 24.89
CA GLN A 130 -12.43 1.13 26.21
C GLN A 130 -11.28 0.74 27.16
N LYS A 131 -11.55 0.72 28.46
CA LYS A 131 -10.64 0.11 29.43
C LYS A 131 -10.61 -1.41 29.29
N VAL A 132 -9.39 -1.97 29.36
CA VAL A 132 -9.15 -3.42 29.53
C VAL A 132 -9.18 -3.78 31.02
N ASP A 133 -8.55 -2.91 31.81
CA ASP A 133 -8.49 -2.98 33.26
C ASP A 133 -8.34 -1.58 33.88
N ASN A 134 -8.01 -1.47 35.17
CA ASN A 134 -7.88 -0.17 35.85
C ASN A 134 -6.72 0.70 35.35
N GLU A 135 -5.70 0.10 34.70
CA GLU A 135 -4.49 0.80 34.27
C GLU A 135 -4.27 0.77 32.76
N THR A 136 -4.99 -0.09 32.00
CA THR A 136 -4.80 -0.32 30.59
C THR A 136 -6.03 0.06 29.76
N PHE A 137 -5.81 0.82 28.70
CA PHE A 137 -6.84 1.23 27.74
C PHE A 137 -6.55 0.62 26.38
N LEU A 138 -7.59 0.19 25.67
CA LEU A 138 -7.53 -0.37 24.32
C LEU A 138 -8.21 0.58 23.34
N ILE A 139 -7.52 0.87 22.25
CA ILE A 139 -8.09 1.46 21.03
C ILE A 139 -7.88 0.47 19.90
N ARG A 140 -8.96 -0.05 19.31
CA ARG A 140 -8.89 -0.85 18.09
C ARG A 140 -9.20 0.03 16.90
N PHE A 141 -8.22 0.13 15.99
CA PHE A 141 -8.23 1.03 14.84
C PHE A 141 -8.00 0.23 13.56
N PRO A 142 -9.05 -0.40 12.99
CA PRO A 142 -8.93 -1.37 11.90
C PRO A 142 -8.73 -0.77 10.51
N SER A 143 -8.84 0.55 10.35
CA SER A 143 -8.73 1.18 9.02
C SER A 143 -8.31 2.66 9.10
N CYS A 144 -7.55 3.10 8.11
CA CYS A 144 -7.27 4.51 7.82
C CYS A 144 -8.12 5.05 6.64
N ASP A 145 -9.21 4.37 6.25
CA ASP A 145 -10.01 4.70 5.06
C ASP A 145 -11.44 5.20 5.40
N GLY A 146 -11.56 5.95 6.50
CA GLY A 146 -12.80 6.66 6.86
C GLY A 146 -13.77 5.91 7.76
N ASP A 147 -13.56 4.64 8.02
CA ASP A 147 -14.28 3.84 8.99
C ASP A 147 -13.28 3.09 9.89
N PRO A 148 -13.07 3.55 11.13
CA PRO A 148 -13.78 4.65 11.83
C PRO A 148 -13.43 6.06 11.29
N SER A 149 -14.33 7.01 11.54
CA SER A 149 -14.16 8.41 11.14
C SER A 149 -13.02 9.11 11.89
N LEU A 150 -12.47 10.18 11.31
CA LEU A 150 -11.44 10.98 11.99
C LEU A 150 -11.95 11.62 13.30
N GLU A 151 -13.24 11.93 13.38
CA GLU A 151 -13.89 12.40 14.61
C GLU A 151 -13.83 11.32 15.69
N TRP A 152 -14.18 10.09 15.36
CA TRP A 152 -14.07 8.94 16.26
C TRP A 152 -12.62 8.73 16.72
N VAL A 153 -11.65 8.82 15.82
CA VAL A 153 -10.22 8.71 16.17
C VAL A 153 -9.82 9.78 17.19
N ASN A 154 -10.20 11.04 16.96
CA ASN A 154 -9.92 12.10 17.91
C ASN A 154 -10.65 11.90 19.25
N GLN A 155 -11.87 11.35 19.22
CA GLN A 155 -12.62 11.04 20.45
C GLN A 155 -11.96 9.91 21.24
N SER A 156 -11.47 8.85 20.57
CA SER A 156 -10.78 7.73 21.23
C SER A 156 -9.52 8.17 21.98
N VAL A 157 -8.77 9.14 21.42
CA VAL A 157 -7.62 9.76 22.11
C VAL A 157 -8.09 10.50 23.37
N LYS A 158 -9.17 11.29 23.29
CA LYS A 158 -9.73 12.01 24.46
C LYS A 158 -10.24 11.04 25.52
N ASP A 159 -10.85 9.93 25.12
CA ASP A 159 -11.36 8.91 26.04
C ASP A 159 -10.22 8.21 26.77
N PHE A 160 -9.12 7.90 26.07
CA PHE A 160 -7.90 7.43 26.72
C PHE A 160 -7.40 8.45 27.75
N GLN A 161 -7.26 9.73 27.38
CA GLN A 161 -6.78 10.77 28.29
C GLN A 161 -7.67 10.95 29.54
N LYS A 162 -9.00 10.87 29.37
CA LYS A 162 -9.97 10.90 30.48
C LYS A 162 -9.92 9.65 31.35
N SER A 163 -9.52 8.53 30.80
CA SER A 163 -9.51 7.24 31.51
C SER A 163 -8.52 7.18 32.66
N GLN A 164 -7.47 8.03 32.63
CA GLN A 164 -6.32 8.03 33.55
C GLN A 164 -5.52 6.72 33.54
N CYS A 165 -5.69 5.89 32.49
CA CYS A 165 -4.90 4.69 32.30
C CYS A 165 -3.43 5.04 32.03
N LYS A 166 -2.53 4.23 32.55
CA LYS A 166 -1.07 4.40 32.37
C LYS A 166 -0.58 3.77 31.08
N TYR A 167 -1.26 2.71 30.62
CA TYR A 167 -0.88 1.89 29.49
C TYR A 167 -1.90 2.03 28.36
N LEU A 168 -1.41 2.06 27.13
CA LEU A 168 -2.26 2.12 25.93
C LEU A 168 -1.93 0.99 24.98
N ILE A 169 -2.94 0.26 24.56
CA ILE A 169 -2.86 -0.71 23.45
C ILE A 169 -3.58 -0.10 22.25
N ILE A 170 -2.89 0.01 21.11
CA ILE A 170 -3.51 0.34 19.83
C ILE A 170 -3.48 -0.89 18.94
N ASP A 171 -4.63 -1.49 18.70
CA ASP A 171 -4.78 -2.68 17.88
C ASP A 171 -5.12 -2.26 16.44
N ILE A 172 -4.17 -2.47 15.52
CA ILE A 172 -4.32 -2.17 14.10
C ILE A 172 -4.36 -3.45 13.24
N ARG A 173 -4.62 -4.60 13.83
CA ARG A 173 -4.79 -5.84 13.05
C ARG A 173 -5.88 -5.66 12.00
N GLY A 174 -5.60 -6.11 10.78
CA GLY A 174 -6.49 -5.94 9.63
C GLY A 174 -6.43 -4.57 8.94
N ASN A 175 -5.71 -3.58 9.49
CA ASN A 175 -5.64 -2.24 8.93
C ASN A 175 -4.85 -2.22 7.61
N GLY A 176 -5.56 -2.28 6.49
CA GLY A 176 -4.99 -2.23 5.13
C GLY A 176 -4.49 -0.85 4.68
N GLY A 177 -4.53 0.15 5.54
CA GLY A 177 -4.13 1.53 5.24
C GLY A 177 -5.29 2.45 4.88
N GLY A 178 -5.03 3.45 4.08
CA GLY A 178 -5.94 4.53 3.67
C GLY A 178 -5.21 5.87 3.61
N GLN A 179 -5.56 6.81 4.48
CA GLN A 179 -4.97 8.15 4.53
C GLN A 179 -4.21 8.35 5.85
N ASP A 180 -3.00 8.89 5.77
CA ASP A 180 -2.13 9.12 6.94
C ASP A 180 -2.72 10.07 7.99
N THR A 181 -3.64 10.95 7.57
CA THR A 181 -4.34 11.86 8.49
C THR A 181 -5.07 11.14 9.62
N TYR A 182 -5.50 9.89 9.42
CA TYR A 182 -6.25 9.14 10.43
C TYR A 182 -5.39 8.64 11.58
N TYR A 183 -4.11 8.33 11.38
CA TYR A 183 -3.25 7.88 12.49
C TYR A 183 -2.51 9.04 13.20
N LYS A 184 -2.44 10.22 12.60
CA LYS A 184 -1.72 11.37 13.19
C LYS A 184 -2.12 11.73 14.63
N PRO A 185 -3.39 11.62 15.06
CA PRO A 185 -3.75 11.83 16.46
C PRO A 185 -3.06 10.85 17.43
N TYR A 186 -2.89 9.59 17.03
CA TYR A 186 -2.18 8.58 17.81
C TYR A 186 -0.67 8.84 17.84
N LEU A 187 -0.09 9.22 16.68
CA LEU A 187 1.31 9.60 16.61
C LEU A 187 1.61 10.76 17.54
N LYS A 188 0.77 11.82 17.54
CA LYS A 188 0.90 12.96 18.45
C LYS A 188 0.80 12.57 19.92
N LEU A 189 -0.11 11.64 20.26
CA LEU A 189 -0.26 11.14 21.63
C LEU A 189 0.97 10.37 22.11
N LEU A 190 1.60 9.58 21.23
CA LEU A 190 2.72 8.69 21.54
C LEU A 190 4.10 9.37 21.40
N TYR A 191 4.14 10.54 20.78
CA TYR A 191 5.37 11.29 20.50
C TYR A 191 6.14 11.64 21.77
N ASP A 192 7.46 11.40 21.77
CA ASP A 192 8.39 11.81 22.83
C ASP A 192 9.75 12.31 22.31
N LYS A 193 10.03 12.18 21.03
CA LYS A 193 11.25 12.70 20.38
C LYS A 193 11.01 13.03 18.91
N GLU A 194 11.82 13.95 18.36
CA GLU A 194 11.83 14.25 16.94
C GLU A 194 12.30 13.04 16.12
N CYS A 195 11.74 12.84 14.94
CA CYS A 195 12.19 11.84 13.99
C CYS A 195 12.02 12.31 12.55
N LEU A 196 12.83 11.73 11.65
CA LEU A 196 12.73 11.96 10.22
C LEU A 196 11.66 11.00 9.64
N SER A 197 10.64 11.55 9.00
CA SER A 197 9.72 10.80 8.16
C SER A 197 10.17 10.90 6.71
N LYS A 198 10.20 9.76 6.03
CA LYS A 198 10.62 9.68 4.64
C LYS A 198 9.51 10.11 3.69
N GLY A 199 9.88 10.91 2.72
CA GLY A 199 9.00 11.40 1.68
C GLY A 199 8.75 10.40 0.56
N VAL A 200 8.11 10.90 -0.49
CA VAL A 200 7.83 10.13 -1.71
C VAL A 200 8.07 10.98 -2.95
N GLU A 201 8.55 10.33 -4.02
CA GLU A 201 8.75 10.93 -5.34
C GLU A 201 7.69 10.38 -6.31
N ILE A 202 7.09 11.26 -7.10
CA ILE A 202 6.15 10.86 -8.16
C ILE A 202 6.90 10.55 -9.44
N ARG A 203 6.48 9.47 -10.13
CA ARG A 203 6.91 9.21 -11.50
C ARG A 203 6.44 10.33 -12.42
N ASN A 204 7.40 11.09 -12.98
CA ASN A 204 7.13 12.20 -13.87
C ASN A 204 6.71 11.68 -15.25
N SER A 205 5.40 11.47 -15.41
CA SER A 205 4.75 11.09 -16.66
C SER A 205 3.50 11.93 -16.88
N ASP A 206 3.14 12.16 -18.15
CA ASP A 206 1.99 12.99 -18.49
C ASP A 206 0.69 12.54 -17.80
N ASP A 207 0.43 11.24 -17.77
CA ASP A 207 -0.79 10.71 -17.15
C ASP A 207 -0.82 10.90 -15.63
N ASN A 208 0.30 10.70 -14.94
CA ASN A 208 0.40 10.91 -13.51
C ASN A 208 0.25 12.40 -13.16
N ILE A 209 0.90 13.28 -13.90
CA ILE A 209 0.78 14.72 -13.69
C ILE A 209 -0.63 15.23 -14.04
N ASN A 210 -1.23 14.73 -15.12
CA ASN A 210 -2.62 15.06 -15.43
C ASN A 210 -3.59 14.57 -14.36
N TYR A 211 -3.33 13.42 -13.73
CA TYR A 211 -4.10 12.99 -12.58
C TYR A 211 -3.97 13.97 -11.40
N LEU A 212 -2.73 14.43 -11.08
CA LEU A 212 -2.55 15.43 -10.01
C LEU A 212 -3.35 16.70 -10.29
N LYS A 213 -3.40 17.18 -11.53
CA LYS A 213 -4.20 18.36 -11.94
C LYS A 213 -5.68 18.20 -11.56
N THR A 214 -6.23 16.99 -11.64
CA THR A 214 -7.64 16.75 -11.22
C THR A 214 -7.85 16.84 -9.71
N GLN A 215 -6.77 16.84 -8.91
CA GLN A 215 -6.83 16.89 -7.45
C GLN A 215 -6.55 18.29 -6.87
N VAL A 216 -6.11 19.24 -7.69
CA VAL A 216 -5.66 20.57 -7.24
C VAL A 216 -6.75 21.35 -6.51
N GLU A 217 -8.01 21.26 -6.93
CA GLU A 217 -9.13 21.92 -6.25
C GLU A 217 -9.24 21.47 -4.77
N ARG A 218 -9.05 20.19 -4.51
CA ARG A 218 -9.09 19.60 -3.17
C ARG A 218 -7.78 19.77 -2.41
N LEU A 219 -6.65 19.76 -3.12
CA LEU A 219 -5.28 19.79 -2.57
C LEU A 219 -4.44 20.85 -3.31
N PRO A 220 -4.63 22.15 -3.02
CA PRO A 220 -4.00 23.25 -3.77
C PRO A 220 -2.46 23.20 -3.82
N TRP A 221 -1.83 22.62 -2.80
CA TRP A 221 -0.36 22.46 -2.74
C TRP A 221 0.21 21.59 -3.88
N LEU A 222 -0.62 20.76 -4.52
CA LEU A 222 -0.19 19.96 -5.67
C LEU A 222 0.21 20.81 -6.89
N GLN A 223 -0.24 22.07 -6.96
CA GLN A 223 0.13 22.94 -8.08
C GLN A 223 1.66 23.15 -8.15
N GLU A 224 2.31 23.37 -7.02
CA GLU A 224 3.77 23.50 -6.95
C GLU A 224 4.50 22.25 -7.46
N VAL A 225 4.00 21.06 -7.09
CA VAL A 225 4.55 19.78 -7.58
C VAL A 225 4.39 19.65 -9.08
N ILE A 226 3.22 20.02 -9.60
CA ILE A 226 2.92 19.99 -11.05
C ILE A 226 3.86 20.91 -11.81
N ASP A 227 4.04 22.15 -11.35
CA ASP A 227 4.90 23.13 -11.99
C ASP A 227 6.38 22.64 -11.99
N LYS A 228 6.84 22.09 -10.88
CA LYS A 228 8.17 21.48 -10.76
C LYS A 228 8.33 20.29 -11.72
N ALA A 229 7.32 19.41 -11.81
CA ALA A 229 7.35 18.26 -12.71
C ALA A 229 7.36 18.66 -14.19
N GLN A 230 6.59 19.68 -14.57
CA GLN A 230 6.51 20.17 -15.95
C GLN A 230 7.78 20.93 -16.41
N SER A 231 8.54 21.49 -15.46
CA SER A 231 9.81 22.19 -15.73
C SER A 231 11.04 21.28 -15.62
N SER A 232 10.87 20.01 -15.27
CA SER A 232 11.95 19.06 -15.03
C SER A 232 11.97 17.94 -16.07
N ASP A 233 13.18 17.59 -16.54
CA ASP A 233 13.43 16.40 -17.37
C ASP A 233 13.68 15.14 -16.52
N GLU A 234 13.64 15.25 -15.19
CA GLU A 234 13.88 14.14 -14.28
C GLU A 234 12.74 13.11 -14.33
N ALA A 235 13.10 11.84 -14.24
CA ALA A 235 12.13 10.73 -14.28
C ALA A 235 11.23 10.68 -13.04
N PHE A 236 11.67 11.30 -11.93
CA PHE A 236 10.93 11.41 -10.67
C PHE A 236 11.13 12.81 -10.10
N VAL A 237 10.09 13.35 -9.51
CA VAL A 237 10.13 14.61 -8.76
C VAL A 237 9.55 14.40 -7.37
N PRO A 238 10.04 15.09 -6.33
CA PRO A 238 9.45 15.00 -5.01
C PRO A 238 7.97 15.39 -5.02
N LEU A 239 7.11 14.50 -4.53
CA LEU A 239 5.72 14.81 -4.21
C LEU A 239 5.63 15.31 -2.77
N VAL A 240 6.35 14.64 -1.86
CA VAL A 240 6.55 15.06 -0.48
C VAL A 240 8.03 14.85 -0.17
N GLU A 241 8.73 15.89 0.24
CA GLU A 241 10.12 15.82 0.68
C GLU A 241 10.21 15.07 2.03
N ASP A 242 11.40 14.57 2.38
CA ASP A 242 11.67 14.09 3.74
C ASP A 242 11.44 15.23 4.73
N PHE A 243 10.79 14.97 5.86
CA PHE A 243 10.47 15.99 6.84
C PHE A 243 10.64 15.51 8.28
N VAL A 244 10.94 16.44 9.17
CA VAL A 244 11.03 16.14 10.61
C VAL A 244 9.64 16.21 11.24
N ILE A 245 9.23 15.12 11.86
CA ILE A 245 8.05 15.09 12.73
C ILE A 245 8.46 15.72 14.07
N LYS A 246 7.77 16.81 14.43
CA LYS A 246 7.96 17.55 15.66
C LYS A 246 6.63 18.04 16.19
N TYR A 247 6.40 17.84 17.48
CA TYR A 247 5.26 18.39 18.21
C TYR A 247 5.76 19.13 19.44
N ASP A 248 5.10 20.23 19.78
CA ASP A 248 5.46 21.07 20.94
C ASP A 248 5.07 20.44 22.28
N THR A 249 4.20 19.42 22.25
CA THR A 249 3.67 18.80 23.46
C THR A 249 4.08 17.33 23.53
N ILE A 250 4.71 16.96 24.63
CA ILE A 250 4.95 15.58 25.01
C ILE A 250 3.96 15.23 26.14
N HIS A 251 3.10 14.24 25.89
CA HIS A 251 2.13 13.81 26.88
C HIS A 251 2.78 12.93 27.94
N THR A 252 2.40 13.10 29.21
CA THR A 252 2.88 12.25 30.31
C THR A 252 2.40 10.81 30.18
N TYR A 253 1.19 10.62 29.66
CA TYR A 253 0.57 9.33 29.43
C TYR A 253 0.33 9.09 27.94
N PRO A 254 0.40 7.84 27.47
CA PRO A 254 0.76 6.62 28.21
C PRO A 254 2.24 6.59 28.63
N ILE A 255 2.55 5.92 29.75
CA ILE A 255 3.95 5.67 30.16
C ILE A 255 4.59 4.57 29.30
N LYS A 256 3.79 3.60 28.84
CA LYS A 256 4.13 2.59 27.82
C LYS A 256 2.94 2.40 26.90
N ALA A 257 3.24 2.10 25.63
CA ALA A 257 2.23 1.74 24.64
C ALA A 257 2.63 0.49 23.87
N ALA A 258 1.62 -0.24 23.42
CA ALA A 258 1.75 -1.39 22.53
C ALA A 258 0.95 -1.16 21.26
N ILE A 259 1.51 -1.54 20.09
CA ILE A 259 0.74 -1.59 18.84
C ILE A 259 0.65 -3.06 18.41
N ILE A 260 -0.57 -3.56 18.23
CA ILE A 260 -0.79 -4.94 17.77
C ILE A 260 -0.91 -4.96 16.26
N ILE A 261 -0.10 -5.81 15.62
CA ILE A 261 -0.07 -5.97 14.16
C ILE A 261 -0.39 -7.40 13.71
N ASP A 262 -0.78 -7.52 12.45
CA ASP A 262 -0.83 -8.77 11.70
C ASP A 262 -0.32 -8.59 10.26
N SER A 263 -0.37 -9.66 9.46
CA SER A 263 0.08 -9.65 8.07
C SER A 263 -0.85 -8.89 7.10
N ASN A 264 -1.99 -8.37 7.56
CA ASN A 264 -2.90 -7.55 6.76
C ASN A 264 -2.63 -6.05 6.93
N VAL A 265 -1.85 -5.66 7.96
CA VAL A 265 -1.42 -4.27 8.13
C VAL A 265 -0.58 -3.83 6.93
N ALA A 266 -0.99 -2.74 6.27
CA ALA A 266 -0.41 -2.29 5.01
C ALA A 266 -0.48 -0.76 4.84
N SER A 267 0.31 -0.21 3.91
CA SER A 267 0.21 1.17 3.45
C SER A 267 0.27 2.18 4.60
N SER A 268 -0.71 3.07 4.78
CA SER A 268 -0.75 4.02 5.92
C SER A 268 -0.67 3.35 7.29
N GLY A 269 -1.11 2.08 7.44
CA GLY A 269 -0.89 1.31 8.65
C GLY A 269 0.60 1.03 8.90
N GLU A 270 1.37 0.76 7.84
CA GLU A 270 2.82 0.58 7.92
C GLU A 270 3.54 1.91 8.11
N GLN A 271 3.08 2.99 7.48
CA GLN A 271 3.64 4.34 7.70
C GLN A 271 3.47 4.77 9.17
N MET A 272 2.29 4.52 9.76
CA MET A 272 2.06 4.72 11.20
C MET A 272 3.12 4.03 12.07
N LEU A 273 3.44 2.78 11.77
CA LEU A 273 4.45 2.02 12.52
C LEU A 273 5.85 2.62 12.40
N LEU A 274 6.24 3.04 11.18
CA LEU A 274 7.55 3.65 10.95
C LEU A 274 7.66 5.00 11.67
N ASP A 275 6.66 5.85 11.58
CA ASP A 275 6.64 7.16 12.24
C ASP A 275 6.65 7.00 13.76
N ILE A 276 5.82 6.11 14.33
CA ILE A 276 5.79 5.89 15.78
C ILE A 276 7.10 5.26 16.26
N ARG A 277 7.65 4.28 15.55
CA ARG A 277 8.96 3.68 15.92
C ARG A 277 10.09 4.73 15.90
N GLY A 278 10.03 5.69 14.98
CA GLY A 278 10.95 6.82 14.94
C GLY A 278 10.75 7.81 16.07
N CYS A 279 9.51 8.17 16.39
CA CYS A 279 9.13 9.30 17.25
C CYS A 279 8.75 8.93 18.70
N SER A 280 8.76 7.63 19.06
CA SER A 280 8.38 7.18 20.41
C SER A 280 9.35 6.13 20.96
N THR A 281 9.87 6.42 22.15
CA THR A 281 10.73 5.46 22.89
C THR A 281 9.92 4.53 23.79
N ARG A 282 8.67 4.88 24.07
CA ARG A 282 7.78 4.17 25.00
C ARG A 282 6.80 3.21 24.30
N THR A 283 6.92 3.05 22.98
CA THR A 283 6.02 2.20 22.20
C THR A 283 6.75 0.96 21.68
N LYS A 284 6.16 -0.22 21.87
CA LYS A 284 6.62 -1.49 21.27
C LYS A 284 5.55 -2.03 20.32
N ILE A 285 5.99 -2.65 19.23
CA ILE A 285 5.13 -3.32 18.25
C ILE A 285 5.06 -4.80 18.59
N TYR A 286 3.84 -5.32 18.74
CA TYR A 286 3.53 -6.70 19.08
C TYR A 286 2.85 -7.41 17.91
N GLY A 287 3.25 -8.63 17.61
CA GLY A 287 2.64 -9.40 16.54
C GLY A 287 3.21 -10.81 16.44
N LYS A 288 2.54 -11.67 15.71
CA LYS A 288 3.01 -13.03 15.43
C LYS A 288 3.94 -13.07 14.22
N GLY A 289 3.71 -12.18 13.25
CA GLY A 289 4.47 -12.06 12.01
C GLY A 289 4.64 -10.60 11.60
N ASN A 290 5.30 -10.40 10.49
CA ASN A 290 5.49 -9.08 9.91
C ASN A 290 4.19 -8.57 9.27
N THR A 291 4.12 -7.26 9.06
CA THR A 291 3.08 -6.61 8.26
C THR A 291 3.11 -7.04 6.79
N LEU A 292 2.21 -6.53 5.98
CA LEU A 292 2.08 -6.90 4.57
C LEU A 292 3.33 -6.52 3.75
N GLY A 293 4.02 -5.41 4.04
CA GLY A 293 5.07 -4.84 3.21
C GLY A 293 4.52 -4.31 1.89
N CYS A 294 3.75 -3.25 1.95
CA CYS A 294 3.08 -2.65 0.81
C CYS A 294 3.00 -1.13 1.05
N LEU A 295 4.16 -0.46 1.01
CA LEU A 295 4.26 0.97 1.27
C LEU A 295 5.24 1.69 0.32
N ASP A 296 6.27 0.99 -0.18
CA ASP A 296 7.35 1.65 -0.93
C ASP A 296 6.88 2.21 -2.28
N TYR A 297 5.80 1.67 -2.85
CA TYR A 297 5.13 2.21 -4.03
C TYR A 297 3.67 2.48 -3.68
N SER A 298 3.25 3.76 -3.76
CA SER A 298 1.96 4.22 -3.24
C SER A 298 1.30 5.30 -4.11
N ASN A 299 0.32 6.04 -3.55
CA ASN A 299 -0.44 7.07 -4.25
C ASN A 299 -1.02 6.55 -5.56
N ILE A 300 -2.02 5.69 -5.43
CA ILE A 300 -2.54 4.88 -6.52
C ILE A 300 -3.48 5.68 -7.41
N ARG A 301 -3.22 5.66 -8.72
CA ARG A 301 -4.14 6.13 -9.74
C ARG A 301 -4.93 4.97 -10.34
N ARG A 302 -6.24 5.17 -10.52
CA ARG A 302 -7.05 4.26 -11.32
C ARG A 302 -6.86 4.56 -12.81
N ALA A 303 -6.68 3.53 -13.62
CA ALA A 303 -6.71 3.59 -15.07
C ALA A 303 -7.58 2.46 -15.62
N ASP A 304 -8.43 2.76 -16.61
CA ASP A 304 -9.31 1.78 -17.24
C ASP A 304 -8.73 1.33 -18.58
N LEU A 305 -8.54 0.03 -18.75
CA LEU A 305 -8.04 -0.56 -19.99
C LEU A 305 -9.11 -0.45 -21.09
N LYS A 306 -8.70 -0.01 -22.27
CA LYS A 306 -9.62 0.38 -23.37
C LYS A 306 -10.33 -0.81 -24.04
N GLY A 307 -9.84 -2.03 -23.91
CA GLY A 307 -10.43 -3.22 -24.52
C GLY A 307 -11.68 -3.70 -23.81
N SER A 308 -11.53 -4.11 -22.56
CA SER A 308 -12.58 -4.73 -21.73
C SER A 308 -13.10 -3.78 -20.64
N LYS A 309 -12.60 -2.55 -20.59
CA LYS A 309 -12.93 -1.53 -19.56
C LYS A 309 -12.64 -2.04 -18.12
N ILE A 310 -11.56 -2.78 -17.98
CA ILE A 310 -11.12 -3.28 -16.67
C ILE A 310 -10.36 -2.18 -15.98
N SER A 311 -10.76 -1.89 -14.75
CA SER A 311 -10.02 -0.97 -13.90
C SER A 311 -8.70 -1.58 -13.46
N THR A 312 -7.65 -0.77 -13.53
CA THR A 312 -6.33 -1.08 -12.97
C THR A 312 -5.94 0.00 -11.98
N TRP A 313 -5.10 -0.34 -11.03
CA TRP A 313 -4.58 0.57 -10.01
C TRP A 313 -3.07 0.61 -10.12
N ILE A 314 -2.54 1.80 -10.38
CA ILE A 314 -1.14 2.05 -10.71
C ILE A 314 -0.52 2.93 -9.63
N PRO A 315 0.44 2.43 -8.84
CA PRO A 315 1.22 3.25 -7.93
C PRO A 315 2.02 4.31 -8.68
N MET A 316 1.78 5.57 -8.37
CA MET A 316 2.45 6.70 -9.04
C MET A 316 3.74 7.12 -8.35
N THR A 317 3.91 6.77 -7.07
CA THR A 317 5.04 7.22 -6.27
C THR A 317 5.90 6.07 -5.78
N ARG A 318 7.16 6.40 -5.53
CA ARG A 318 8.10 5.56 -4.78
C ARG A 318 8.57 6.29 -3.52
N SER A 319 8.85 5.55 -2.47
CA SER A 319 9.41 6.11 -1.24
C SER A 319 10.88 6.51 -1.41
N SER A 320 11.28 7.61 -0.76
CA SER A 320 12.69 8.01 -0.61
C SER A 320 13.51 7.03 0.25
N ARG A 321 12.87 6.06 0.93
CA ARG A 321 13.55 4.92 1.58
C ARG A 321 14.31 4.01 0.62
N LEU A 322 13.90 3.98 -0.64
CA LEU A 322 14.53 3.12 -1.63
C LEU A 322 15.87 3.68 -2.09
N PRO A 323 16.87 2.80 -2.38
CA PRO A 323 16.76 1.33 -2.41
C PRO A 323 17.03 0.63 -1.08
N ASP A 324 17.57 1.31 -0.06
CA ASP A 324 18.27 0.67 1.05
C ASP A 324 17.35 0.32 2.24
N GLU A 325 16.31 1.11 2.48
CA GLU A 325 15.40 1.00 3.62
C GLU A 325 13.97 0.56 3.23
N GLY A 326 13.82 -0.07 2.05
CA GLY A 326 12.54 -0.52 1.56
C GLY A 326 11.94 -1.64 2.39
N ILE A 327 10.61 -1.62 2.55
CA ILE A 327 9.86 -2.62 3.32
C ILE A 327 8.95 -3.50 2.47
N ASP A 328 8.78 -3.18 1.20
CA ASP A 328 7.99 -4.03 0.29
C ASP A 328 8.56 -5.45 0.26
N GLU A 329 7.66 -6.43 0.20
CA GLU A 329 7.96 -7.88 0.24
C GLU A 329 8.40 -8.42 1.62
N THR A 330 8.94 -7.62 2.53
CA THR A 330 9.39 -8.05 3.86
C THR A 330 8.41 -7.69 4.97
N GLY A 331 7.77 -6.54 4.86
CA GLY A 331 6.94 -5.93 5.90
C GLY A 331 7.77 -5.45 7.10
N ILE A 332 7.09 -4.93 8.09
CA ILE A 332 7.66 -4.46 9.35
C ILE A 332 7.54 -5.58 10.38
N ALA A 333 8.68 -5.99 10.94
CA ALA A 333 8.70 -6.98 12.00
C ALA A 333 8.20 -6.41 13.33
N PRO A 334 7.49 -7.19 14.16
CA PRO A 334 7.17 -6.80 15.52
C PRO A 334 8.45 -6.78 16.38
N ASP A 335 8.46 -5.90 17.40
CA ASP A 335 9.53 -5.85 18.41
C ASP A 335 9.38 -7.02 19.39
N VAL A 336 8.13 -7.40 19.68
CA VAL A 336 7.79 -8.53 20.55
C VAL A 336 6.92 -9.53 19.78
N ARG A 337 7.41 -10.77 19.67
CA ARG A 337 6.65 -11.85 19.03
C ARG A 337 5.69 -12.49 20.01
N ILE A 338 4.39 -12.48 19.66
CA ILE A 338 3.35 -13.13 20.45
C ILE A 338 3.42 -14.64 20.21
N SER A 339 3.61 -15.40 21.28
CA SER A 339 3.68 -16.88 21.24
C SER A 339 2.30 -17.54 21.22
N LEU A 340 1.25 -16.81 21.64
CA LEU A 340 -0.11 -17.34 21.71
C LEU A 340 -0.65 -17.70 20.31
N PRO A 341 -1.61 -18.65 20.23
CA PRO A 341 -2.34 -18.89 18.99
C PRO A 341 -3.13 -17.64 18.57
N LEU A 342 -3.59 -17.63 17.33
CA LEU A 342 -4.53 -16.59 16.88
C LEU A 342 -5.81 -16.61 17.70
N PRO A 343 -6.31 -15.46 18.14
CA PRO A 343 -7.58 -15.37 18.87
C PRO A 343 -8.72 -15.96 18.05
N LYS A 344 -9.56 -16.75 18.69
CA LYS A 344 -10.77 -17.35 18.08
C LYS A 344 -12.07 -16.74 18.59
N VAL A 345 -12.00 -16.10 19.76
CA VAL A 345 -13.16 -15.55 20.45
C VAL A 345 -12.80 -14.17 20.99
N LEU A 346 -13.73 -13.23 20.84
CA LEU A 346 -13.69 -11.93 21.50
C LEU A 346 -14.54 -11.99 22.77
N SER A 347 -13.89 -11.90 23.93
CA SER A 347 -14.60 -11.64 25.18
C SER A 347 -14.69 -10.13 25.36
N ASP A 348 -15.93 -9.59 25.38
CA ASP A 348 -16.18 -8.15 25.54
C ASP A 348 -15.32 -7.24 24.63
N ASN A 349 -15.12 -7.66 23.37
CA ASN A 349 -14.21 -7.03 22.40
C ASN A 349 -12.71 -7.04 22.80
N VAL A 350 -12.35 -7.77 23.83
CA VAL A 350 -10.96 -7.99 24.29
C VAL A 350 -10.59 -9.45 24.11
N ASP A 351 -9.52 -9.73 23.41
CA ASP A 351 -9.04 -11.08 23.15
C ASP A 351 -7.77 -11.42 23.96
N GLU A 352 -7.35 -12.68 23.84
CA GLU A 352 -6.23 -13.24 24.60
C GLU A 352 -4.90 -12.49 24.32
N TRP A 353 -4.72 -11.95 23.11
CA TRP A 353 -3.51 -11.16 22.79
C TRP A 353 -3.53 -9.84 23.52
N VAL A 354 -4.68 -9.16 23.58
CA VAL A 354 -4.83 -7.88 24.28
C VAL A 354 -4.56 -8.09 25.78
N LEU A 355 -5.16 -9.13 26.38
CA LEU A 355 -4.94 -9.44 27.78
C LEU A 355 -3.48 -9.77 28.09
N TRP A 356 -2.86 -10.60 27.25
CA TRP A 356 -1.45 -10.98 27.41
C TRP A 356 -0.52 -9.76 27.32
N ILE A 357 -0.77 -8.85 26.37
CA ILE A 357 0.03 -7.62 26.21
C ILE A 357 -0.16 -6.67 27.39
N ALA A 358 -1.42 -6.53 27.88
CA ALA A 358 -1.69 -5.72 29.07
C ALA A 358 -0.86 -6.16 30.27
N GLU A 359 -0.74 -7.47 30.49
CA GLU A 359 0.11 -8.02 31.56
C GLU A 359 1.61 -7.89 31.23
N ASP A 360 2.02 -8.04 29.97
CA ASP A 360 3.43 -7.92 29.59
C ASP A 360 3.95 -6.50 29.80
N MET A 361 3.16 -5.48 29.47
CA MET A 361 3.53 -4.08 29.67
C MET A 361 3.75 -3.70 31.15
N LYS A 362 3.16 -4.45 32.09
CA LYS A 362 3.28 -4.19 33.55
C LYS A 362 4.51 -4.84 34.16
N LYS A 363 5.16 -5.82 33.50
CA LYS A 363 6.27 -6.60 34.06
C LYS A 363 7.60 -5.85 34.12
N GLU A 364 7.79 -4.80 33.39
CA GLU A 364 9.01 -3.98 33.33
C GLU A 364 8.77 -2.67 34.09
#